data_27be347e3ab0ff2521d6196e4bd7bb16
#
_entry.id   27be347e3ab0ff2521d6196e4bd7bb16
#
_cell.length_a   1.000
_cell.length_b   1.000
_cell.length_c   1.000
_cell.angle_alpha   90.00
_cell.angle_beta   90.00
_cell.angle_gamma   90.00
#
_symmetry.space_group_name_H-M   'P 1'
#
loop_
_entity.id
_entity.type
_entity.pdbx_description
1 polymer ?
#
loop_
_entity_poly.entity_id
_entity_poly.type
_entity_poly.pdbx_seq_one_letter_code
_entity_poly.pdbx_strand_id
1 'polypeptide(L)'
;IEFINNYPTDISNVQLSLINSVNQNLIANFTFPLVPTGSTVSDSVSVAGKTLDENLLAIIHNMDIDASNGPVFINYDDAIITKVVLSDIGITQATAIFPEQQLTETLKEHTFDFNRVEIKEIGIKNGKVTIYVLSTLPNGKMIYNIPSLKKDGVSFTSGEMFVPEATSNNLTAFEFDFEGYTLDLTGQEGRLGGDTINTIYTEAYTFIDSTGLLETINYQDSFYSYVDFNITPEYAIGYLGQDTISFGPEIKKFNFFNNISSNFLSLEKANLEIEFNNYIGADLAIQIKDFEISNSNSNVNYSNLIDNNGNNVVNNLYNLERATLTTNSLPINSKKTSIFIDANEIIEILPNNLIASGSLYLNPNGNLGQIDFLYPDYPPETNIKFDVPLNINTKELTLIDTSEINFPSNNNFDISSLYLNINNGFPFSANIKLISLDSENNVLDTIKYENTILPGLLSNQNNNINPQQTIIEIDASKIQQASKLITVFTLSTIPANQHIKIYDFYSIKFLISAIINQKLND
;
A
#
# COMPACT_ATOMS: atom_id res chain seq x y z
N ILE A 1 5.73 -57.52 -38.13
CA ILE A 1 6.22 -57.67 -39.50
C ILE A 1 5.20 -58.37 -40.35
N GLU A 2 5.05 -57.94 -41.61
CA GLU A 2 4.20 -58.59 -42.61
C GLU A 2 5.09 -59.14 -43.71
N PHE A 3 4.87 -60.38 -44.09
CA PHE A 3 5.52 -61.03 -45.20
C PHE A 3 4.46 -61.37 -46.28
N ILE A 4 4.63 -60.76 -47.45
CA ILE A 4 3.66 -60.82 -48.55
C ILE A 4 4.25 -61.67 -49.66
N ASN A 5 3.52 -62.71 -50.04
CA ASN A 5 3.89 -63.60 -51.14
C ASN A 5 3.07 -63.28 -52.38
N ASN A 6 3.59 -62.51 -53.32
CA ASN A 6 3.00 -62.28 -54.62
C ASN A 6 3.54 -63.28 -55.69
N TYR A 7 4.38 -64.22 -55.26
CA TYR A 7 4.97 -65.22 -56.11
C TYR A 7 3.91 -66.30 -56.51
N PRO A 8 4.01 -66.85 -57.65
CA PRO A 8 2.94 -67.80 -58.17
C PRO A 8 2.95 -69.18 -57.50
N THR A 9 3.83 -69.46 -56.57
CA THR A 9 3.85 -70.70 -55.75
C THR A 9 3.90 -70.34 -54.26
N ASP A 10 3.59 -71.32 -53.42
CA ASP A 10 3.72 -71.20 -52.00
C ASP A 10 5.20 -71.05 -51.61
N ILE A 11 5.46 -70.34 -50.58
CA ILE A 11 6.78 -70.13 -49.97
C ILE A 11 6.72 -70.76 -48.60
N SER A 12 7.69 -71.62 -48.30
CA SER A 12 7.79 -72.28 -47.02
C SER A 12 9.12 -71.97 -46.33
N ASN A 13 9.22 -72.25 -45.03
CA ASN A 13 10.41 -72.22 -44.25
C ASN A 13 11.09 -70.81 -44.21
N VAL A 14 10.33 -69.73 -44.24
CA VAL A 14 10.85 -68.37 -44.21
C VAL A 14 11.42 -68.08 -42.85
N GLN A 15 12.72 -67.80 -42.83
CA GLN A 15 13.42 -67.32 -41.64
C GLN A 15 14.02 -65.93 -41.92
N LEU A 16 13.60 -64.93 -41.11
CA LEU A 16 14.11 -63.59 -41.27
C LEU A 16 14.50 -62.99 -39.91
N SER A 17 15.49 -62.15 -39.95
CA SER A 17 15.88 -61.32 -38.80
C SER A 17 15.66 -59.85 -39.10
N LEU A 18 15.13 -59.13 -38.10
CA LEU A 18 15.14 -57.69 -38.08
C LEU A 18 16.33 -57.21 -37.25
N ILE A 19 17.19 -56.40 -37.84
CA ILE A 19 18.43 -55.89 -37.22
C ILE A 19 18.52 -54.39 -37.39
N ASN A 20 19.29 -53.75 -36.50
CA ASN A 20 19.71 -52.37 -36.65
C ASN A 20 20.69 -52.23 -37.80
N SER A 21 20.59 -51.15 -38.60
CA SER A 21 21.44 -51.00 -39.79
C SER A 21 22.88 -50.61 -39.45
N VAL A 22 23.10 -49.84 -38.38
CA VAL A 22 24.41 -49.27 -38.01
C VAL A 22 25.24 -50.31 -37.27
N ASN A 23 24.71 -50.92 -36.22
CA ASN A 23 25.46 -51.78 -35.32
C ASN A 23 25.21 -53.29 -35.55
N GLN A 24 24.33 -53.65 -36.48
CA GLN A 24 23.95 -55.03 -36.82
C GLN A 24 23.33 -55.82 -35.66
N ASN A 25 22.92 -55.12 -34.60
CA ASN A 25 22.31 -55.75 -33.43
C ASN A 25 20.95 -56.34 -33.78
N LEU A 26 20.73 -57.57 -33.31
CA LEU A 26 19.47 -58.29 -33.52
C LEU A 26 18.33 -57.65 -32.70
N ILE A 27 17.27 -57.27 -33.39
CA ILE A 27 16.01 -56.81 -32.77
C ILE A 27 15.10 -57.99 -32.54
N ALA A 28 14.81 -58.77 -33.60
CA ALA A 28 13.93 -59.93 -33.54
C ALA A 28 14.16 -60.93 -34.67
N ASN A 29 13.82 -62.17 -34.42
CA ASN A 29 13.72 -63.20 -35.43
C ASN A 29 12.25 -63.58 -35.67
N PHE A 30 11.94 -63.85 -36.93
CA PHE A 30 10.63 -64.26 -37.35
C PHE A 30 10.73 -65.50 -38.18
N THR A 31 9.76 -66.46 -38.04
CA THR A 31 9.71 -67.68 -38.80
C THR A 31 8.29 -67.89 -39.29
N PHE A 32 8.17 -68.00 -40.59
CA PHE A 32 6.85 -68.34 -41.21
C PHE A 32 6.96 -69.71 -41.88
N PRO A 33 6.35 -70.71 -41.29
CA PRO A 33 6.47 -72.09 -41.80
C PRO A 33 5.91 -72.28 -43.23
N LEU A 34 4.82 -71.49 -43.55
CA LEU A 34 4.17 -71.46 -44.84
C LEU A 34 3.58 -70.10 -45.13
N VAL A 35 3.82 -69.54 -46.30
CA VAL A 35 3.20 -68.34 -46.85
C VAL A 35 2.55 -68.70 -48.18
N PRO A 36 1.24 -68.96 -48.22
CA PRO A 36 0.54 -69.34 -49.46
C PRO A 36 0.65 -68.26 -50.55
N THR A 37 0.61 -68.68 -51.79
CA THR A 37 0.60 -67.75 -52.93
C THR A 37 -0.54 -66.77 -52.82
N GLY A 38 -0.26 -65.50 -53.13
CA GLY A 38 -1.21 -64.37 -53.05
C GLY A 38 -1.63 -63.96 -51.60
N SER A 39 -0.97 -64.48 -50.57
CA SER A 39 -1.33 -64.21 -49.20
C SER A 39 -0.30 -63.35 -48.48
N THR A 40 -0.74 -62.76 -47.36
CA THR A 40 0.07 -62.06 -46.40
C THR A 40 0.04 -62.76 -45.05
N VAL A 41 1.18 -63.08 -44.49
CA VAL A 41 1.31 -63.56 -43.11
C VAL A 41 1.96 -62.49 -42.25
N SER A 42 1.61 -62.42 -40.99
CA SER A 42 2.13 -61.45 -40.08
C SER A 42 2.54 -62.07 -38.74
N ASP A 43 3.53 -61.54 -38.11
CA ASP A 43 3.92 -61.85 -36.75
C ASP A 43 4.36 -60.58 -36.05
N SER A 44 4.26 -60.55 -34.73
CA SER A 44 4.60 -59.40 -33.91
C SER A 44 5.49 -59.77 -32.74
N VAL A 45 6.38 -58.88 -32.38
CA VAL A 45 7.27 -59.04 -31.24
C VAL A 45 7.40 -57.76 -30.47
N SER A 46 7.51 -57.88 -29.17
CA SER A 46 7.79 -56.70 -28.33
C SER A 46 9.24 -56.22 -28.54
N VAL A 47 9.36 -54.93 -28.81
CA VAL A 47 10.66 -54.23 -28.89
C VAL A 47 11.01 -53.50 -27.58
N ALA A 48 10.27 -53.78 -26.49
CA ALA A 48 10.54 -53.21 -25.18
C ALA A 48 12.01 -53.48 -24.73
N GLY A 49 12.71 -52.43 -24.33
CA GLY A 49 14.12 -52.49 -23.93
C GLY A 49 15.10 -52.67 -25.10
N LYS A 50 14.68 -52.55 -26.34
CA LYS A 50 15.58 -52.56 -27.51
C LYS A 50 15.93 -51.14 -27.94
N THR A 51 17.12 -50.99 -28.47
CA THR A 51 17.57 -49.78 -29.18
C THR A 51 17.29 -49.96 -30.65
N LEU A 52 16.60 -49.00 -31.26
CA LEU A 52 16.32 -48.99 -32.70
C LEU A 52 17.11 -47.87 -33.35
N ASP A 53 17.81 -48.19 -34.46
CA ASP A 53 18.51 -47.22 -35.30
C ASP A 53 17.52 -46.52 -36.24
N GLU A 54 17.96 -45.47 -36.90
CA GLU A 54 17.20 -44.74 -37.92
C GLU A 54 16.68 -45.67 -39.02
N ASN A 55 17.52 -46.64 -39.44
CA ASN A 55 17.16 -47.60 -40.44
C ASN A 55 17.25 -49.01 -39.89
N LEU A 56 16.23 -49.82 -40.18
CA LEU A 56 16.17 -51.21 -39.81
C LEU A 56 16.29 -52.08 -41.08
N LEU A 57 17.00 -53.19 -40.94
CA LEU A 57 17.19 -54.14 -42.02
C LEU A 57 16.43 -55.42 -41.69
N ALA A 58 15.57 -55.87 -42.63
CA ALA A 58 14.97 -57.20 -42.60
C ALA A 58 15.82 -58.12 -43.50
N ILE A 59 16.50 -59.08 -42.88
CA ILE A 59 17.38 -60.02 -43.60
C ILE A 59 16.69 -61.35 -43.63
N ILE A 60 16.44 -61.84 -44.83
CA ILE A 60 15.94 -63.20 -45.07
C ILE A 60 17.14 -64.15 -45.08
N HIS A 61 17.19 -65.07 -44.14
CA HIS A 61 18.25 -66.09 -44.03
C HIS A 61 17.96 -67.33 -44.81
N ASN A 62 16.71 -67.73 -44.83
CA ASN A 62 16.22 -68.90 -45.54
C ASN A 62 14.79 -68.69 -46.01
N MET A 63 14.45 -69.22 -47.19
CA MET A 63 13.11 -69.39 -47.69
C MET A 63 13.14 -70.51 -48.76
N ASP A 64 12.19 -71.33 -48.72
CA ASP A 64 12.04 -72.39 -49.70
C ASP A 64 10.84 -72.09 -50.63
N ILE A 65 11.07 -72.08 -51.93
CA ILE A 65 10.02 -71.88 -52.94
C ILE A 65 9.53 -73.28 -53.37
N ASP A 66 8.25 -73.56 -53.12
CA ASP A 66 7.72 -74.86 -53.39
C ASP A 66 7.62 -75.11 -54.90
N ALA A 67 7.84 -76.36 -55.29
CA ALA A 67 7.77 -76.77 -56.68
C ALA A 67 6.33 -76.62 -57.23
N SER A 68 6.20 -76.02 -58.39
CA SER A 68 4.91 -75.94 -59.09
C SER A 68 4.52 -77.24 -59.80
N ASN A 69 3.27 -77.51 -59.88
CA ASN A 69 2.73 -78.72 -60.61
C ASN A 69 2.77 -78.56 -62.14
N GLY A 70 3.65 -77.75 -62.67
CA GLY A 70 3.83 -77.42 -64.08
C GLY A 70 4.53 -76.11 -64.32
N PRO A 71 4.75 -75.71 -65.58
CA PRO A 71 5.40 -74.42 -65.86
C PRO A 71 4.55 -73.28 -65.33
N VAL A 72 5.19 -72.42 -64.51
CA VAL A 72 4.62 -71.16 -64.02
C VAL A 72 5.29 -69.98 -64.73
N PHE A 73 4.52 -68.99 -65.04
CA PHE A 73 5.04 -67.73 -65.59
C PHE A 73 5.44 -66.84 -64.40
N ILE A 74 6.68 -66.39 -64.33
CA ILE A 74 7.19 -65.48 -63.33
C ILE A 74 7.30 -64.09 -63.96
N ASN A 75 6.61 -63.11 -63.42
CA ASN A 75 6.71 -61.70 -63.80
C ASN A 75 7.53 -60.94 -62.84
N TYR A 76 8.13 -59.84 -63.30
CA TYR A 76 8.88 -58.94 -62.39
C TYR A 76 8.03 -58.31 -61.31
N ASP A 77 6.69 -58.27 -61.46
CA ASP A 77 5.75 -57.71 -60.47
C ASP A 77 5.40 -58.79 -59.40
N ASP A 78 5.85 -60.06 -59.58
CA ASP A 78 5.62 -61.15 -58.63
C ASP A 78 6.66 -61.07 -57.51
N ALA A 79 6.61 -59.95 -56.74
CA ALA A 79 7.61 -59.64 -55.71
C ALA A 79 7.25 -60.31 -54.36
N ILE A 80 8.27 -60.71 -53.66
CA ILE A 80 8.15 -61.07 -52.25
C ILE A 80 8.41 -59.73 -51.47
N ILE A 81 7.46 -59.33 -50.64
CA ILE A 81 7.54 -58.07 -49.94
C ILE A 81 7.57 -58.33 -48.44
N THR A 82 8.58 -57.76 -47.77
CA THR A 82 8.65 -57.70 -46.32
C THR A 82 8.31 -56.27 -45.89
N LYS A 83 7.26 -56.11 -45.07
CA LYS A 83 6.84 -54.83 -44.52
C LYS A 83 7.01 -54.85 -43.01
N VAL A 84 7.74 -53.88 -42.50
CA VAL A 84 7.93 -53.65 -41.05
C VAL A 84 6.99 -52.54 -40.64
N VAL A 85 6.15 -52.80 -39.65
CA VAL A 85 5.25 -51.82 -39.03
C VAL A 85 5.63 -51.71 -37.58
N LEU A 86 5.90 -50.51 -37.13
CA LEU A 86 6.15 -50.17 -35.73
C LEU A 86 4.90 -49.48 -35.19
N SER A 87 4.30 -50.05 -34.14
CA SER A 87 3.12 -49.49 -33.49
C SER A 87 3.30 -49.45 -31.96
N ASP A 88 2.60 -48.54 -31.30
CA ASP A 88 2.53 -48.45 -29.84
C ASP A 88 3.93 -48.33 -29.16
N ILE A 89 4.83 -47.57 -29.78
CA ILE A 89 6.20 -47.41 -29.29
C ILE A 89 6.25 -46.32 -28.21
N GLY A 90 6.55 -46.71 -26.98
CA GLY A 90 6.97 -45.77 -25.91
C GLY A 90 8.47 -45.58 -25.93
N ILE A 91 8.95 -44.37 -26.26
CA ILE A 91 10.39 -44.04 -26.31
C ILE A 91 10.83 -43.61 -24.93
N THR A 92 11.86 -44.25 -24.37
CA THR A 92 12.50 -43.86 -23.10
C THR A 92 13.69 -42.93 -23.30
N GLN A 93 14.31 -42.98 -24.47
CA GLN A 93 15.46 -42.16 -24.85
C GLN A 93 15.52 -42.02 -26.36
N ALA A 94 15.86 -40.83 -26.86
CA ALA A 94 16.13 -40.60 -28.27
C ALA A 94 17.41 -39.80 -28.45
N THR A 95 18.27 -40.23 -29.38
CA THR A 95 19.48 -39.47 -29.77
C THR A 95 19.33 -39.09 -31.24
N ALA A 96 19.26 -37.80 -31.50
CA ALA A 96 19.07 -37.26 -32.84
C ALA A 96 19.60 -35.80 -32.94
N ILE A 97 19.64 -35.29 -34.16
CA ILE A 97 19.71 -33.83 -34.39
C ILE A 97 18.28 -33.31 -34.36
N PHE A 98 17.91 -32.71 -33.24
CA PHE A 98 16.54 -32.16 -33.10
C PHE A 98 16.45 -30.82 -33.81
N PRO A 99 15.41 -30.60 -34.64
CA PRO A 99 15.13 -29.27 -35.19
C PRO A 99 14.59 -28.36 -34.08
N GLU A 100 14.59 -27.05 -34.35
CA GLU A 100 13.84 -26.12 -33.52
C GLU A 100 12.36 -26.52 -33.50
N GLN A 101 11.81 -26.66 -32.32
CA GLN A 101 10.42 -27.07 -32.14
C GLN A 101 9.83 -26.59 -30.82
N GLN A 102 8.54 -26.26 -30.85
CA GLN A 102 7.78 -25.99 -29.65
C GLN A 102 7.48 -27.30 -28.92
N LEU A 103 7.80 -27.35 -27.64
CA LEU A 103 7.56 -28.51 -26.78
C LEU A 103 6.20 -28.41 -26.11
N THR A 104 5.90 -27.26 -25.50
CA THR A 104 4.64 -27.04 -24.78
C THR A 104 4.07 -25.67 -25.03
N GLU A 105 2.77 -25.59 -24.91
CA GLU A 105 2.01 -24.35 -24.78
C GLU A 105 1.13 -24.48 -23.54
N THR A 106 1.28 -23.55 -22.61
CA THR A 106 0.51 -23.52 -21.38
C THR A 106 -0.21 -22.17 -21.26
N LEU A 107 -1.51 -22.21 -21.39
CA LEU A 107 -2.39 -21.05 -21.28
C LEU A 107 -3.16 -21.21 -19.98
N LYS A 108 -3.03 -20.25 -19.06
CA LYS A 108 -3.55 -20.44 -17.70
C LYS A 108 -4.09 -19.16 -17.09
N GLU A 109 -5.19 -19.30 -16.39
CA GLU A 109 -5.70 -18.30 -15.47
C GLU A 109 -5.35 -18.67 -14.03
N HIS A 110 -4.95 -17.66 -13.26
CA HIS A 110 -4.67 -17.79 -11.84
C HIS A 110 -5.58 -16.82 -11.10
N THR A 111 -6.47 -17.34 -10.28
CA THR A 111 -7.37 -16.55 -9.44
C THR A 111 -6.78 -16.40 -8.05
N PHE A 112 -6.71 -15.15 -7.57
CA PHE A 112 -6.25 -14.81 -6.24
C PHE A 112 -7.44 -14.75 -5.28
N ASP A 113 -7.27 -15.28 -4.08
CA ASP A 113 -8.24 -15.14 -3.01
C ASP A 113 -7.89 -13.92 -2.14
N PHE A 114 -8.61 -12.82 -2.32
CA PHE A 114 -8.48 -11.61 -1.54
C PHE A 114 -9.57 -11.47 -0.46
N ASN A 115 -10.13 -12.57 0.00
CA ASN A 115 -11.06 -12.61 1.14
C ASN A 115 -12.24 -11.63 1.00
N ARG A 116 -13.09 -11.81 -0.02
CA ARG A 116 -14.26 -11.00 -0.39
C ARG A 116 -13.96 -9.64 -1.07
N VAL A 117 -12.71 -9.35 -1.34
CA VAL A 117 -12.33 -8.20 -2.17
C VAL A 117 -12.32 -8.63 -3.63
N GLU A 118 -12.92 -7.83 -4.51
CA GLU A 118 -13.10 -8.15 -5.93
C GLU A 118 -12.36 -7.10 -6.78
N ILE A 119 -11.05 -7.29 -6.95
CA ILE A 119 -10.22 -6.36 -7.71
C ILE A 119 -10.32 -6.68 -9.21
N LYS A 120 -10.51 -5.63 -10.01
CA LYS A 120 -10.53 -5.69 -11.47
C LYS A 120 -9.26 -5.17 -12.09
N GLU A 121 -8.60 -4.20 -11.44
CA GLU A 121 -7.42 -3.55 -11.97
C GLU A 121 -6.49 -3.10 -10.83
N ILE A 122 -5.18 -3.23 -11.06
CA ILE A 122 -4.13 -2.72 -10.17
C ILE A 122 -3.13 -1.94 -11.02
N GLY A 123 -2.86 -0.68 -10.67
CA GLY A 123 -1.69 0.04 -11.15
C GLY A 123 -0.47 -0.32 -10.32
N ILE A 124 0.66 -0.55 -10.95
CA ILE A 124 1.91 -0.96 -10.29
C ILE A 124 2.83 0.25 -10.14
N LYS A 125 3.06 0.67 -8.90
CA LYS A 125 3.99 1.76 -8.57
C LYS A 125 5.44 1.31 -8.69
N ASN A 126 5.76 0.14 -8.13
CA ASN A 126 7.04 -0.53 -8.23
C ASN A 126 6.79 -2.03 -8.26
N GLY A 127 7.57 -2.77 -9.03
CA GLY A 127 7.40 -4.20 -9.07
C GLY A 127 8.56 -4.93 -9.73
N LYS A 128 8.99 -6.00 -9.11
CA LYS A 128 9.90 -6.99 -9.70
C LYS A 128 9.16 -8.30 -9.82
N VAL A 129 9.24 -8.90 -11.00
CA VAL A 129 8.78 -10.26 -11.25
C VAL A 129 9.96 -11.10 -11.66
N THR A 130 10.11 -12.23 -10.99
CA THR A 130 11.19 -13.17 -11.27
C THR A 130 10.59 -14.47 -11.78
N ILE A 131 10.97 -14.86 -12.99
CA ILE A 131 10.62 -16.13 -13.59
C ILE A 131 11.76 -17.09 -13.34
N TYR A 132 11.52 -18.13 -12.56
CA TYR A 132 12.48 -19.18 -12.28
C TYR A 132 12.21 -20.35 -13.21
N VAL A 133 13.24 -20.81 -13.91
CA VAL A 133 13.12 -21.87 -14.90
C VAL A 133 14.22 -22.91 -14.66
N LEU A 134 13.84 -24.18 -14.78
CA LEU A 134 14.74 -25.33 -14.82
C LEU A 134 14.42 -26.14 -16.06
N SER A 135 15.43 -26.42 -16.87
CA SER A 135 15.33 -27.33 -18.01
C SER A 135 16.45 -28.36 -17.94
N THR A 136 16.15 -29.64 -18.02
CA THR A 136 17.13 -30.70 -18.23
C THR A 136 17.35 -31.02 -19.72
N LEU A 137 16.59 -30.30 -20.59
CA LEU A 137 16.73 -30.41 -22.04
C LEU A 137 17.89 -29.50 -22.54
N PRO A 138 18.67 -29.95 -23.51
CA PRO A 138 19.66 -29.10 -24.15
C PRO A 138 18.99 -27.96 -24.91
N ASN A 139 19.63 -26.77 -24.90
CA ASN A 139 19.17 -25.57 -25.61
C ASN A 139 17.68 -25.23 -25.40
N GLY A 140 17.20 -25.29 -24.18
CA GLY A 140 15.86 -24.88 -23.83
C GLY A 140 15.64 -23.39 -24.04
N LYS A 141 14.48 -23.00 -24.56
CA LYS A 141 14.00 -21.60 -24.62
C LYS A 141 12.60 -21.53 -24.03
N MET A 142 12.28 -20.38 -23.42
CA MET A 142 10.94 -20.09 -22.93
C MET A 142 10.55 -18.67 -23.34
N ILE A 143 9.27 -18.50 -23.69
CA ILE A 143 8.61 -17.20 -23.82
C ILE A 143 7.49 -17.19 -22.80
N TYR A 144 7.43 -16.14 -22.00
CA TYR A 144 6.37 -15.94 -21.02
C TYR A 144 5.65 -14.63 -21.27
N ASN A 145 4.37 -14.69 -21.53
CA ASN A 145 3.52 -13.55 -21.77
C ASN A 145 2.51 -13.40 -20.65
N ILE A 146 2.21 -12.16 -20.30
CA ILE A 146 1.13 -11.82 -19.38
C ILE A 146 0.22 -10.81 -20.10
N PRO A 147 -0.76 -11.28 -20.91
CA PRO A 147 -1.66 -10.39 -21.63
C PRO A 147 -2.48 -9.47 -20.73
N SER A 148 -2.73 -9.89 -19.49
CA SER A 148 -3.38 -9.11 -18.44
C SER A 148 -2.53 -7.94 -17.93
N LEU A 149 -1.23 -7.92 -18.20
CA LEU A 149 -0.28 -6.90 -17.71
C LEU A 149 0.13 -6.01 -18.86
N LYS A 150 -0.19 -4.71 -18.79
CA LYS A 150 -0.01 -3.77 -19.89
C LYS A 150 0.71 -2.50 -19.46
N LYS A 151 1.57 -1.97 -20.34
CA LYS A 151 2.13 -0.63 -20.23
C LYS A 151 1.89 0.09 -21.55
N ASP A 152 1.29 1.28 -21.48
CA ASP A 152 0.89 2.07 -22.66
C ASP A 152 0.06 1.26 -23.67
N GLY A 153 -0.79 0.36 -23.17
CA GLY A 153 -1.64 -0.52 -23.98
C GLY A 153 -0.96 -1.73 -24.59
N VAL A 154 0.35 -1.93 -24.35
CA VAL A 154 1.12 -3.08 -24.84
C VAL A 154 1.24 -4.12 -23.75
N SER A 155 0.83 -5.37 -24.04
CA SER A 155 0.94 -6.49 -23.12
C SER A 155 2.40 -6.90 -22.92
N PHE A 156 2.68 -7.39 -21.71
CA PHE A 156 4.01 -7.87 -21.37
C PHE A 156 4.35 -9.17 -22.09
N THR A 157 5.57 -9.22 -22.62
CA THR A 157 6.25 -10.43 -23.08
C THR A 157 7.69 -10.44 -22.57
N SER A 158 8.15 -11.60 -22.10
CA SER A 158 9.55 -11.77 -21.71
C SER A 158 10.52 -11.73 -22.90
N GLY A 159 9.99 -11.91 -24.12
CA GLY A 159 10.83 -12.30 -25.24
C GLY A 159 11.38 -13.70 -25.05
N GLU A 160 12.33 -14.11 -25.87
CA GLU A 160 13.01 -15.40 -25.75
C GLU A 160 13.99 -15.42 -24.56
N MET A 161 13.75 -16.30 -23.61
CA MET A 161 14.63 -16.59 -22.48
C MET A 161 15.36 -17.89 -22.76
N PHE A 162 16.68 -17.85 -22.94
CA PHE A 162 17.51 -19.03 -23.11
C PHE A 162 17.77 -19.67 -21.74
N VAL A 163 17.39 -20.93 -21.60
CA VAL A 163 17.47 -21.70 -20.37
C VAL A 163 18.61 -22.72 -20.52
N PRO A 164 19.73 -22.58 -19.82
CA PRO A 164 20.81 -23.54 -19.89
C PRO A 164 20.35 -24.89 -19.34
N GLU A 165 20.92 -25.98 -19.91
CA GLU A 165 20.67 -27.33 -19.41
C GLU A 165 21.15 -27.43 -17.94
N ALA A 166 20.26 -27.84 -17.08
CA ALA A 166 20.52 -27.95 -15.65
C ALA A 166 21.26 -29.24 -15.34
N THR A 167 22.47 -29.14 -14.81
CA THR A 167 23.25 -30.26 -14.28
C THR A 167 22.88 -30.60 -12.83
N SER A 168 22.08 -29.78 -12.20
CA SER A 168 21.58 -29.91 -10.83
C SER A 168 20.21 -29.23 -10.72
N ASN A 169 19.54 -29.31 -9.57
CA ASN A 169 18.24 -28.65 -9.32
C ASN A 169 18.34 -27.10 -9.21
N ASN A 170 19.35 -26.48 -9.77
CA ASN A 170 19.52 -25.04 -9.76
C ASN A 170 18.64 -24.39 -10.83
N LEU A 171 17.79 -23.46 -10.40
CA LEU A 171 16.91 -22.68 -11.25
C LEU A 171 17.67 -21.51 -11.88
N THR A 172 17.40 -21.23 -13.14
CA THR A 172 17.79 -19.99 -13.80
C THR A 172 16.73 -18.93 -13.53
N ALA A 173 17.12 -17.74 -13.08
CA ALA A 173 16.22 -16.65 -12.76
C ALA A 173 16.29 -15.57 -13.84
N PHE A 174 15.12 -15.10 -14.28
CA PHE A 174 14.94 -13.97 -15.20
C PHE A 174 14.12 -12.91 -14.48
N GLU A 175 14.69 -11.71 -14.32
CA GLU A 175 14.05 -10.60 -13.61
C GLU A 175 13.49 -9.56 -14.57
N PHE A 176 12.28 -9.07 -14.30
CA PHE A 176 11.59 -8.02 -15.07
C PHE A 176 11.07 -6.96 -14.12
N ASP A 177 11.16 -5.70 -14.56
CA ASP A 177 10.64 -4.55 -13.83
C ASP A 177 9.26 -4.19 -14.39
N PHE A 178 8.26 -4.05 -13.48
CA PHE A 178 6.88 -3.74 -13.83
C PHE A 178 6.41 -2.37 -13.33
N GLU A 179 7.34 -1.47 -13.04
CA GLU A 179 6.98 -0.08 -12.72
C GLU A 179 6.17 0.57 -13.84
N GLY A 180 5.02 1.12 -13.47
CA GLY A 180 4.09 1.81 -14.38
C GLY A 180 3.27 0.88 -15.28
N TYR A 181 3.26 -0.42 -15.00
CA TYR A 181 2.32 -1.34 -15.64
C TYR A 181 0.95 -1.31 -14.95
N THR A 182 -0.09 -1.62 -15.72
CA THR A 182 -1.45 -1.88 -15.23
C THR A 182 -1.75 -3.36 -15.37
N LEU A 183 -2.21 -3.97 -14.29
CA LEU A 183 -2.62 -5.37 -14.23
C LEU A 183 -4.15 -5.45 -14.29
N ASP A 184 -4.66 -6.01 -15.37
CA ASP A 184 -6.07 -6.37 -15.53
C ASP A 184 -6.33 -7.72 -14.86
N LEU A 185 -7.25 -7.75 -13.89
CA LEU A 185 -7.60 -8.93 -13.10
C LEU A 185 -8.96 -9.53 -13.48
N THR A 186 -9.46 -9.25 -14.67
CA THR A 186 -10.74 -9.79 -15.16
C THR A 186 -10.60 -11.11 -15.92
N GLY A 187 -9.40 -11.69 -15.98
CA GLY A 187 -9.12 -12.90 -16.75
C GLY A 187 -9.04 -12.65 -18.25
N GLN A 188 -9.20 -13.70 -19.06
CA GLN A 188 -9.21 -13.59 -20.51
C GLN A 188 -10.63 -13.61 -21.05
N GLU A 189 -11.06 -12.50 -21.67
CA GLU A 189 -12.38 -12.38 -22.28
C GLU A 189 -12.68 -13.52 -23.27
N GLY A 190 -13.91 -14.05 -23.19
CA GLY A 190 -14.40 -15.11 -24.07
C GLY A 190 -13.73 -16.47 -23.91
N ARG A 191 -12.91 -16.63 -22.86
CA ARG A 191 -12.15 -17.84 -22.59
C ARG A 191 -12.07 -18.11 -21.09
N LEU A 192 -12.05 -19.40 -20.70
CA LEU A 192 -11.95 -19.87 -19.32
C LEU A 192 -12.86 -19.10 -18.35
N GLY A 193 -12.40 -18.03 -17.79
CA GLY A 193 -13.12 -17.19 -16.88
C GLY A 193 -13.16 -15.73 -17.31
N GLY A 194 -13.22 -15.42 -18.60
CA GLY A 194 -13.05 -14.09 -19.16
C GLY A 194 -13.75 -12.92 -18.48
N ASP A 195 -14.86 -13.14 -17.77
CA ASP A 195 -15.55 -12.14 -16.93
C ASP A 195 -15.25 -12.34 -15.43
N THR A 196 -14.20 -13.04 -15.08
CA THR A 196 -13.81 -13.25 -13.69
C THR A 196 -13.19 -12.01 -13.06
N ILE A 197 -13.00 -12.07 -11.76
CA ILE A 197 -12.34 -11.04 -10.95
C ILE A 197 -11.18 -11.67 -10.20
N ASN A 198 -10.23 -10.86 -9.76
CA ASN A 198 -9.02 -11.34 -9.08
C ASN A 198 -8.22 -12.35 -9.91
N THR A 199 -8.33 -12.32 -11.23
CA THR A 199 -7.78 -13.36 -12.10
C THR A 199 -6.81 -12.78 -13.11
N ILE A 200 -5.57 -13.30 -13.10
CA ILE A 200 -4.53 -12.98 -14.09
C ILE A 200 -4.49 -14.08 -15.16
N TYR A 201 -4.32 -13.69 -16.41
CA TYR A 201 -4.11 -14.59 -17.54
C TYR A 201 -2.65 -14.58 -17.96
N THR A 202 -2.09 -15.79 -18.16
CA THR A 202 -0.68 -15.99 -18.53
C THR A 202 -0.55 -17.03 -19.63
N GLU A 203 0.50 -16.88 -20.44
CA GLU A 203 0.87 -17.78 -21.52
C GLU A 203 2.34 -18.16 -21.39
N ALA A 204 2.64 -19.43 -21.43
CA ALA A 204 4.00 -19.93 -21.41
C ALA A 204 4.24 -20.87 -22.59
N TYR A 205 5.26 -20.58 -23.36
CA TYR A 205 5.69 -21.38 -24.51
C TYR A 205 7.11 -21.85 -24.23
N THR A 206 7.34 -23.18 -24.33
CA THR A 206 8.68 -23.76 -24.20
C THR A 206 9.14 -24.35 -25.52
N PHE A 207 10.38 -24.21 -25.82
CA PHE A 207 11.00 -24.65 -27.05
C PHE A 207 12.33 -25.36 -26.76
N ILE A 208 12.76 -26.19 -27.69
CA ILE A 208 14.13 -26.63 -27.84
C ILE A 208 14.68 -26.02 -29.13
N ASP A 209 15.85 -25.44 -29.07
CA ASP A 209 16.53 -24.87 -30.26
C ASP A 209 17.46 -25.92 -30.88
N SER A 210 17.68 -25.85 -32.19
CA SER A 210 18.57 -26.78 -32.88
C SER A 210 20.01 -26.45 -32.59
N THR A 211 20.79 -27.42 -32.10
CA THR A 211 22.24 -27.31 -31.96
C THR A 211 22.99 -27.65 -33.25
N GLY A 212 22.35 -28.37 -34.17
CA GLY A 212 22.98 -29.00 -35.33
C GLY A 212 23.88 -30.20 -34.97
N LEU A 213 23.87 -30.59 -33.69
CA LEU A 213 24.64 -31.73 -33.16
C LEU A 213 23.69 -32.86 -32.71
N LEU A 214 24.26 -34.05 -32.56
CA LEU A 214 23.55 -35.16 -31.95
C LEU A 214 23.36 -34.92 -30.47
N GLU A 215 22.09 -34.80 -30.04
CA GLU A 215 21.68 -34.63 -28.66
C GLU A 215 20.89 -35.82 -28.19
N THR A 216 20.92 -36.08 -26.90
CA THR A 216 20.13 -37.18 -26.30
C THR A 216 19.07 -36.59 -25.38
N ILE A 217 17.81 -36.95 -25.66
CA ILE A 217 16.65 -36.59 -24.83
C ILE A 217 16.10 -37.86 -24.17
N ASN A 218 15.83 -37.76 -22.87
CA ASN A 218 15.29 -38.84 -22.05
C ASN A 218 13.84 -38.58 -21.67
N TYR A 219 13.07 -39.63 -21.47
CA TYR A 219 11.68 -39.55 -20.98
C TYR A 219 11.54 -38.78 -19.65
N GLN A 220 12.61 -38.76 -18.82
CA GLN A 220 12.63 -38.08 -17.54
C GLN A 220 12.99 -36.60 -17.64
N ASP A 221 13.41 -36.13 -18.82
CA ASP A 221 13.71 -34.74 -19.02
C ASP A 221 12.48 -33.89 -18.81
N SER A 222 12.68 -32.75 -18.18
CA SER A 222 11.61 -31.89 -17.73
C SER A 222 11.92 -30.43 -17.98
N PHE A 223 10.87 -29.66 -18.17
CA PHE A 223 10.89 -28.21 -18.20
C PHE A 223 9.94 -27.72 -17.11
N TYR A 224 10.48 -27.04 -16.11
CA TYR A 224 9.73 -26.54 -14.96
C TYR A 224 9.91 -25.03 -14.81
N SER A 225 8.83 -24.32 -14.53
CA SER A 225 8.90 -22.89 -14.22
C SER A 225 7.91 -22.50 -13.15
N TYR A 226 8.26 -21.48 -12.38
CA TYR A 226 7.34 -20.75 -11.53
C TYR A 226 7.68 -19.25 -11.53
N VAL A 227 6.69 -18.43 -11.15
CA VAL A 227 6.81 -16.98 -11.18
C VAL A 227 6.59 -16.44 -9.79
N ASP A 228 7.47 -15.54 -9.36
CA ASP A 228 7.38 -14.81 -8.10
C ASP A 228 7.07 -13.33 -8.41
N PHE A 229 5.98 -12.81 -7.81
CA PHE A 229 5.52 -11.43 -7.97
C PHE A 229 5.79 -10.65 -6.69
N ASN A 230 6.68 -9.67 -6.77
CA ASN A 230 6.92 -8.71 -5.70
C ASN A 230 6.55 -7.32 -6.19
N ILE A 231 5.30 -6.93 -6.01
CA ILE A 231 4.74 -5.67 -6.53
C ILE A 231 4.21 -4.79 -5.40
N THR A 232 4.36 -3.47 -5.56
CA THR A 232 3.73 -2.45 -4.72
C THR A 232 2.67 -1.74 -5.56
N PRO A 233 1.40 -1.77 -5.16
CA PRO A 233 0.35 -1.12 -5.92
C PRO A 233 0.46 0.42 -5.82
N GLU A 234 0.22 1.11 -6.93
CA GLU A 234 -0.07 2.53 -6.99
C GLU A 234 -1.55 2.78 -6.67
N TYR A 235 -2.42 1.95 -7.25
CA TYR A 235 -3.85 1.96 -7.00
C TYR A 235 -4.46 0.58 -7.20
N ALA A 236 -5.66 0.40 -6.66
CA ALA A 236 -6.52 -0.73 -6.92
C ALA A 236 -7.94 -0.26 -7.25
N ILE A 237 -8.57 -0.90 -8.24
CA ILE A 237 -9.94 -0.62 -8.69
C ILE A 237 -10.74 -1.92 -8.69
N GLY A 238 -11.95 -1.87 -8.11
CA GLY A 238 -12.84 -3.00 -8.00
C GLY A 238 -13.79 -2.82 -6.83
N TYR A 239 -14.22 -3.89 -6.20
CA TYR A 239 -14.91 -3.83 -4.92
C TYR A 239 -13.92 -4.13 -3.80
N LEU A 240 -13.69 -3.18 -2.91
CA LEU A 240 -12.68 -3.28 -1.84
C LEU A 240 -13.09 -4.17 -0.65
N GLY A 241 -14.25 -4.83 -0.75
CA GLY A 241 -14.78 -5.66 0.33
C GLY A 241 -15.42 -4.85 1.45
N GLN A 242 -15.83 -5.56 2.50
CA GLN A 242 -16.32 -4.97 3.75
C GLN A 242 -15.25 -5.16 4.82
N ASP A 243 -14.88 -4.06 5.49
CA ASP A 243 -13.92 -4.13 6.59
C ASP A 243 -14.23 -3.09 7.67
N THR A 244 -13.67 -3.29 8.84
CA THR A 244 -13.76 -2.38 9.98
C THR A 244 -12.38 -2.11 10.54
N ILE A 245 -11.92 -0.88 10.38
CA ILE A 245 -10.63 -0.42 10.87
C ILE A 245 -10.85 0.34 12.18
N SER A 246 -10.38 -0.17 13.29
CA SER A 246 -10.43 0.52 14.58
C SER A 246 -9.19 1.40 14.76
N PHE A 247 -9.37 2.57 15.33
CA PHE A 247 -8.30 3.50 15.65
C PHE A 247 -8.39 3.98 17.11
N GLY A 248 -7.25 4.37 17.66
CA GLY A 248 -7.14 4.87 19.03
C GLY A 248 -7.21 3.77 20.11
N PRO A 249 -7.28 4.18 21.40
CA PRO A 249 -7.30 5.56 21.85
C PRO A 249 -5.99 6.31 21.57
N GLU A 250 -6.10 7.45 20.89
CA GLU A 250 -4.99 8.36 20.67
C GLU A 250 -5.07 9.54 21.63
N ILE A 251 -3.93 9.91 22.24
CA ILE A 251 -3.84 11.06 23.14
C ILE A 251 -3.09 12.16 22.40
N LYS A 252 -3.74 13.29 22.17
CA LYS A 252 -3.12 14.51 21.65
C LYS A 252 -3.04 15.56 22.74
N LYS A 253 -1.83 16.07 22.97
CA LYS A 253 -1.59 17.19 23.90
C LYS A 253 -1.44 18.48 23.13
N PHE A 254 -2.00 19.56 23.66
CA PHE A 254 -1.84 20.89 23.12
C PHE A 254 -1.53 21.91 24.23
N ASN A 255 -0.70 22.87 23.92
CA ASN A 255 -0.12 23.78 24.90
C ASN A 255 -0.75 25.17 24.89
N PHE A 256 -1.79 25.36 24.08
CA PHE A 256 -2.37 26.69 23.86
C PHE A 256 -2.86 27.35 25.16
N PHE A 257 -3.42 26.57 26.07
CA PHE A 257 -3.96 27.08 27.33
C PHE A 257 -3.03 26.85 28.55
N ASN A 258 -1.79 26.39 28.35
CA ASN A 258 -0.92 26.04 29.50
C ASN A 258 -0.62 27.22 30.45
N ASN A 259 -0.58 28.44 29.90
CA ASN A 259 -0.29 29.64 30.66
C ASN A 259 -1.54 30.45 31.02
N ILE A 260 -2.72 29.81 30.86
CA ILE A 260 -4.02 30.45 31.12
C ILE A 260 -4.76 29.62 32.14
N SER A 261 -5.30 30.25 33.16
CA SER A 261 -6.24 29.65 34.11
C SER A 261 -7.37 30.63 34.41
N SER A 262 -8.52 30.15 34.82
CA SER A 262 -9.66 31.01 35.17
C SER A 262 -10.50 30.39 36.27
N ASN A 263 -11.00 31.22 37.16
CA ASN A 263 -12.04 30.79 38.12
C ASN A 263 -13.43 30.71 37.45
N PHE A 264 -13.63 31.55 36.45
CA PHE A 264 -14.84 31.55 35.62
C PHE A 264 -14.51 32.09 34.25
N LEU A 265 -14.82 31.32 33.22
CA LEU A 265 -14.77 31.71 31.81
C LEU A 265 -16.06 31.27 31.16
N SER A 266 -16.71 32.18 30.43
CA SER A 266 -17.85 31.88 29.60
C SER A 266 -17.65 32.51 28.21
N LEU A 267 -17.95 31.74 27.18
CA LEU A 267 -17.86 32.15 25.78
C LEU A 267 -19.28 32.37 25.24
N GLU A 268 -19.47 33.44 24.46
CA GLU A 268 -20.75 33.62 23.77
C GLU A 268 -20.96 32.54 22.71
N LYS A 269 -19.86 32.20 22.00
CA LYS A 269 -19.87 31.16 20.98
C LYS A 269 -18.47 30.58 20.78
N ALA A 270 -18.40 29.27 20.71
CA ALA A 270 -17.24 28.54 20.21
C ALA A 270 -17.72 27.35 19.38
N ASN A 271 -17.01 27.03 18.30
CA ASN A 271 -17.33 25.91 17.45
C ASN A 271 -16.14 24.96 17.40
N LEU A 272 -16.43 23.67 17.38
CA LEU A 272 -15.50 22.62 17.05
C LEU A 272 -15.97 21.97 15.74
N GLU A 273 -15.11 21.91 14.76
CA GLU A 273 -15.32 21.17 13.52
C GLU A 273 -14.39 19.95 13.50
N ILE A 274 -14.97 18.77 13.37
CA ILE A 274 -14.24 17.54 13.03
C ILE A 274 -14.43 17.32 11.54
N GLU A 275 -13.39 17.49 10.77
CA GLU A 275 -13.38 17.43 9.31
C GLU A 275 -12.67 16.15 8.84
N PHE A 276 -13.35 15.36 8.04
CA PHE A 276 -12.82 14.16 7.40
C PHE A 276 -12.62 14.43 5.91
N ASN A 277 -11.39 14.32 5.44
CA ASN A 277 -11.05 14.34 4.02
C ASN A 277 -10.94 12.90 3.52
N ASN A 278 -11.86 12.48 2.70
CA ASN A 278 -11.89 11.14 2.13
C ASN A 278 -11.27 11.13 0.74
N TYR A 279 -10.23 10.30 0.54
CA TYR A 279 -9.57 10.04 -0.75
C TYR A 279 -9.93 8.67 -1.32
N ILE A 280 -10.77 7.89 -0.64
CA ILE A 280 -11.16 6.55 -1.06
C ILE A 280 -12.49 6.61 -1.81
N GLY A 281 -12.55 5.98 -2.96
CA GLY A 281 -13.75 5.88 -3.77
C GLY A 281 -14.64 4.70 -3.35
N ALA A 282 -14.88 4.55 -2.05
CA ALA A 282 -15.77 3.52 -1.51
C ALA A 282 -16.76 4.15 -0.52
N ASP A 283 -17.82 3.43 -0.18
CA ASP A 283 -18.72 3.85 0.86
C ASP A 283 -18.02 3.71 2.21
N LEU A 284 -17.85 4.84 2.89
CA LEU A 284 -17.24 4.88 4.20
C LEU A 284 -18.22 5.41 5.23
N ALA A 285 -18.14 4.86 6.43
CA ALA A 285 -18.80 5.44 7.58
C ALA A 285 -17.85 5.45 8.78
N ILE A 286 -17.92 6.51 9.58
CA ILE A 286 -17.11 6.62 10.79
C ILE A 286 -17.99 6.65 12.03
N GLN A 287 -17.56 5.96 13.07
CA GLN A 287 -18.14 5.98 14.39
C GLN A 287 -17.08 6.38 15.40
N ILE A 288 -17.26 7.51 16.05
CA ILE A 288 -16.43 7.92 17.19
C ILE A 288 -16.97 7.18 18.41
N LYS A 289 -16.13 6.35 19.04
CA LYS A 289 -16.51 5.53 20.22
C LYS A 289 -16.22 6.25 21.52
N ASP A 290 -15.03 6.86 21.60
CA ASP A 290 -14.63 7.67 22.72
C ASP A 290 -14.13 9.01 22.22
N PHE A 291 -14.53 10.07 22.89
CA PHE A 291 -14.01 11.41 22.68
C PHE A 291 -14.03 12.14 24.02
N GLU A 292 -12.88 12.42 24.54
CA GLU A 292 -12.71 13.12 25.81
C GLU A 292 -11.75 14.28 25.63
N ILE A 293 -12.15 15.43 26.08
CA ILE A 293 -11.31 16.62 26.18
C ILE A 293 -11.15 16.96 27.65
N SER A 294 -9.92 17.22 28.08
CA SER A 294 -9.61 17.43 29.49
C SER A 294 -8.59 18.52 29.71
N ASN A 295 -8.67 19.11 30.90
CA ASN A 295 -7.66 19.95 31.47
C ASN A 295 -6.98 19.21 32.63
N SER A 296 -5.76 18.72 32.40
CA SER A 296 -5.01 17.98 33.41
C SER A 296 -4.59 18.82 34.61
N ASN A 297 -4.54 20.15 34.49
CA ASN A 297 -4.15 21.04 35.58
C ASN A 297 -5.30 21.27 36.57
N SER A 298 -6.54 21.30 36.08
CA SER A 298 -7.75 21.46 36.91
C SER A 298 -8.48 20.16 37.16
N ASN A 299 -8.04 19.05 36.54
CA ASN A 299 -8.64 17.73 36.65
C ASN A 299 -10.12 17.70 36.21
N VAL A 300 -10.43 18.46 35.16
CA VAL A 300 -11.79 18.57 34.56
C VAL A 300 -11.81 17.87 33.22
N ASN A 301 -12.83 17.06 33.00
CA ASN A 301 -13.05 16.30 31.76
C ASN A 301 -14.39 16.70 31.14
N TYR A 302 -14.43 16.68 29.81
CA TYR A 302 -15.66 16.87 29.03
C TYR A 302 -15.79 15.79 27.97
N SER A 303 -16.89 15.05 27.99
CA SER A 303 -17.13 13.93 27.06
C SER A 303 -18.52 13.97 26.40
N ASN A 304 -19.39 14.90 26.78
CA ASN A 304 -20.74 15.01 26.22
C ASN A 304 -20.73 15.92 24.99
N LEU A 305 -20.44 15.34 23.81
CA LEU A 305 -20.39 16.07 22.54
C LEU A 305 -21.73 15.97 21.80
N ILE A 306 -22.35 17.09 21.55
CA ILE A 306 -23.59 17.18 20.80
C ILE A 306 -23.31 17.95 19.49
N ASP A 307 -23.69 17.35 18.36
CA ASP A 307 -23.58 18.01 17.06
C ASP A 307 -24.64 19.10 16.88
N ASN A 308 -24.50 19.93 15.86
CA ASN A 308 -25.45 21.01 15.59
C ASN A 308 -26.86 20.51 15.23
N ASN A 309 -27.04 19.20 15.03
CA ASN A 309 -28.35 18.58 14.79
C ASN A 309 -28.97 18.03 16.08
N GLY A 310 -28.28 18.16 17.21
CA GLY A 310 -28.70 17.66 18.51
C GLY A 310 -28.42 16.19 18.76
N ASN A 311 -27.59 15.54 17.95
CA ASN A 311 -27.20 14.15 18.15
C ASN A 311 -25.93 14.07 18.98
N ASN A 312 -25.85 13.03 19.81
CA ASN A 312 -24.57 12.72 20.48
C ASN A 312 -23.56 12.27 19.41
N VAL A 313 -22.39 12.92 19.38
CA VAL A 313 -21.32 12.59 18.43
C VAL A 313 -20.71 11.21 18.72
N VAL A 314 -20.60 10.87 20.02
CA VAL A 314 -20.09 9.57 20.45
C VAL A 314 -21.14 8.50 20.16
N ASN A 315 -20.69 7.41 19.55
CA ASN A 315 -21.49 6.27 19.09
C ASN A 315 -22.50 6.55 17.96
N ASN A 316 -22.50 7.76 17.39
CA ASN A 316 -23.25 8.01 16.16
C ASN A 316 -22.44 7.60 14.92
N LEU A 317 -23.13 7.14 13.88
CA LEU A 317 -22.51 6.74 12.62
C LEU A 317 -22.64 7.89 11.61
N TYR A 318 -21.53 8.35 11.09
CA TYR A 318 -21.45 9.41 10.09
C TYR A 318 -20.97 8.84 8.76
N ASN A 319 -21.80 8.93 7.73
CA ASN A 319 -21.40 8.54 6.38
C ASN A 319 -20.46 9.60 5.79
N LEU A 320 -19.36 9.16 5.19
CA LEU A 320 -18.42 10.02 4.50
C LEU A 320 -18.72 9.98 3.00
N GLU A 321 -18.65 11.15 2.36
CA GLU A 321 -18.83 11.22 0.90
C GLU A 321 -17.70 10.48 0.19
N ARG A 322 -18.02 9.73 -0.88
CA ARG A 322 -17.06 9.01 -1.73
C ARG A 322 -16.19 10.00 -2.50
N ALA A 323 -14.89 9.75 -2.56
CA ALA A 323 -14.01 10.42 -3.51
C ALA A 323 -14.35 10.01 -4.96
N THR A 324 -13.90 10.80 -5.92
CA THR A 324 -14.09 10.52 -7.35
C THR A 324 -12.78 10.61 -8.09
N LEU A 325 -12.61 9.78 -9.12
CA LEU A 325 -11.44 9.87 -10.02
C LEU A 325 -11.53 11.14 -10.87
N THR A 326 -10.39 11.68 -11.20
CA THR A 326 -10.24 12.85 -12.07
C THR A 326 -9.15 12.60 -13.12
N THR A 327 -9.21 13.32 -14.22
CA THR A 327 -8.18 13.31 -15.27
C THR A 327 -7.07 14.35 -15.05
N ASN A 328 -7.11 15.07 -13.95
CA ASN A 328 -6.12 16.11 -13.60
C ASN A 328 -4.82 15.50 -13.05
N SER A 329 -3.86 16.35 -12.71
CA SER A 329 -2.55 15.95 -12.15
C SER A 329 -2.64 15.14 -10.84
N LEU A 330 -3.70 15.35 -10.05
CA LEU A 330 -4.07 14.46 -8.94
C LEU A 330 -5.17 13.54 -9.43
N PRO A 331 -4.99 12.22 -9.35
CA PRO A 331 -5.97 11.26 -9.87
C PRO A 331 -7.27 11.26 -9.07
N ILE A 332 -7.29 11.87 -7.87
CA ILE A 332 -8.40 11.82 -6.93
C ILE A 332 -8.92 13.23 -6.64
N ASN A 333 -10.24 13.38 -6.72
CA ASN A 333 -10.96 14.50 -6.16
C ASN A 333 -11.52 14.06 -4.80
N SER A 334 -10.84 14.45 -3.72
CA SER A 334 -11.24 14.13 -2.34
C SER A 334 -12.58 14.76 -1.99
N LYS A 335 -13.26 14.17 -1.03
CA LYS A 335 -14.51 14.69 -0.49
C LYS A 335 -14.37 14.97 1.00
N LYS A 336 -15.02 16.06 1.41
CA LYS A 336 -14.97 16.56 2.77
C LYS A 336 -16.31 16.36 3.45
N THR A 337 -16.27 15.75 4.64
CA THR A 337 -17.42 15.63 5.53
C THR A 337 -17.07 16.28 6.86
N SER A 338 -17.91 17.18 7.35
CA SER A 338 -17.66 17.91 8.60
C SER A 338 -18.76 17.65 9.63
N ILE A 339 -18.35 17.43 10.86
CA ILE A 339 -19.21 17.38 12.04
C ILE A 339 -18.98 18.66 12.82
N PHE A 340 -20.02 19.47 13.01
CA PHE A 340 -19.97 20.73 13.76
C PHE A 340 -20.57 20.52 15.14
N ILE A 341 -19.86 20.98 16.16
CA ILE A 341 -20.18 20.80 17.58
C ILE A 341 -20.12 22.15 18.26
N ASP A 342 -21.09 22.45 19.14
CA ASP A 342 -20.99 23.57 20.06
C ASP A 342 -19.85 23.29 21.06
N ALA A 343 -18.85 24.15 21.06
CA ALA A 343 -17.62 23.96 21.82
C ALA A 343 -17.49 24.90 23.04
N ASN A 344 -18.56 25.64 23.42
CA ASN A 344 -18.47 26.57 24.55
C ASN A 344 -17.95 25.90 25.81
N GLU A 345 -18.63 24.88 26.31
CA GLU A 345 -18.25 24.15 27.52
C GLU A 345 -16.89 23.46 27.39
N ILE A 346 -16.51 23.06 26.16
CA ILE A 346 -15.23 22.43 25.87
C ILE A 346 -14.06 23.42 26.05
N ILE A 347 -14.22 24.63 25.53
CA ILE A 347 -13.15 25.64 25.59
C ILE A 347 -13.10 26.30 26.97
N GLU A 348 -14.25 26.46 27.63
CA GLU A 348 -14.36 27.06 28.97
C GLU A 348 -13.56 26.29 30.05
N ILE A 349 -13.29 25.00 29.85
CA ILE A 349 -12.40 24.23 30.75
C ILE A 349 -10.91 24.47 30.46
N LEU A 350 -10.54 25.26 29.44
CA LEU A 350 -9.16 25.52 29.01
C LEU A 350 -8.39 24.21 28.78
N PRO A 351 -8.81 23.38 27.82
CA PRO A 351 -8.33 22.02 27.70
C PRO A 351 -6.87 21.94 27.22
N ASN A 352 -6.15 20.90 27.61
CA ASN A 352 -4.78 20.61 27.17
C ASN A 352 -4.57 19.17 26.68
N ASN A 353 -5.58 18.32 26.79
CA ASN A 353 -5.54 16.96 26.26
C ASN A 353 -6.83 16.65 25.49
N LEU A 354 -6.67 15.84 24.46
CA LEU A 354 -7.74 15.21 23.72
C LEU A 354 -7.46 13.71 23.62
N ILE A 355 -8.45 12.90 23.90
CA ILE A 355 -8.42 11.45 23.70
C ILE A 355 -9.54 11.11 22.73
N ALA A 356 -9.23 10.36 21.68
CA ALA A 356 -10.22 9.91 20.71
C ALA A 356 -9.98 8.45 20.30
N SER A 357 -11.07 7.69 20.16
CA SER A 357 -11.08 6.36 19.55
C SER A 357 -12.31 6.18 18.68
N GLY A 358 -12.25 5.21 17.78
CA GLY A 358 -13.38 4.94 16.91
C GLY A 358 -13.18 3.80 15.94
N SER A 359 -14.09 3.69 14.99
CA SER A 359 -14.02 2.73 13.90
C SER A 359 -14.41 3.38 12.58
N LEU A 360 -13.65 3.06 11.55
CA LEU A 360 -13.96 3.37 10.16
C LEU A 360 -14.49 2.08 9.52
N TYR A 361 -15.68 2.15 8.94
CA TYR A 361 -16.33 1.04 8.24
C TYR A 361 -16.19 1.26 6.75
N LEU A 362 -15.62 0.29 6.06
CA LEU A 362 -15.54 0.22 4.60
C LEU A 362 -16.73 -0.57 4.09
N ASN A 363 -17.45 -0.01 3.13
CA ASN A 363 -18.63 -0.61 2.49
C ASN A 363 -19.61 -1.22 3.50
N PRO A 364 -20.11 -0.47 4.49
CA PRO A 364 -20.94 -1.04 5.58
C PRO A 364 -22.21 -1.73 5.08
N ASN A 365 -22.71 -1.36 3.90
CA ASN A 365 -23.90 -1.93 3.27
C ASN A 365 -23.58 -3.03 2.23
N GLY A 366 -22.32 -3.46 2.12
CA GLY A 366 -21.88 -4.46 1.14
C GLY A 366 -21.68 -3.89 -0.27
N ASN A 367 -21.61 -4.78 -1.24
CA ASN A 367 -21.45 -4.42 -2.65
C ASN A 367 -22.77 -3.90 -3.23
N LEU A 368 -22.85 -2.60 -3.47
CA LEU A 368 -23.99 -1.94 -4.09
C LEU A 368 -23.86 -1.79 -5.63
N GLY A 369 -22.88 -2.48 -6.23
CA GLY A 369 -22.62 -2.44 -7.67
C GLY A 369 -21.85 -1.22 -8.15
N GLN A 370 -21.31 -0.42 -7.23
CA GLN A 370 -20.42 0.69 -7.57
C GLN A 370 -18.97 0.19 -7.63
N ILE A 371 -18.16 0.84 -8.47
CA ILE A 371 -16.74 0.55 -8.56
C ILE A 371 -16.02 1.36 -7.49
N ASP A 372 -15.33 0.67 -6.59
CA ASP A 372 -14.48 1.29 -5.60
C ASP A 372 -13.07 1.53 -6.17
N PHE A 373 -12.33 2.44 -5.55
CA PHE A 373 -10.89 2.61 -5.80
C PHE A 373 -10.16 3.04 -4.54
N LEU A 374 -8.88 2.68 -4.49
CA LEU A 374 -7.96 3.03 -3.41
C LEU A 374 -6.59 3.38 -4.00
N TYR A 375 -6.02 4.47 -3.53
CA TYR A 375 -4.61 4.86 -3.75
C TYR A 375 -3.92 4.85 -2.39
N PRO A 376 -2.98 3.95 -2.12
CA PRO A 376 -2.32 3.84 -0.80
C PRO A 376 -1.59 5.11 -0.35
N ASP A 377 -1.11 5.92 -1.29
CA ASP A 377 -0.42 7.19 -1.00
C ASP A 377 -1.37 8.30 -0.52
N TYR A 378 -2.68 8.12 -0.61
CA TYR A 378 -3.71 9.10 -0.23
C TYR A 378 -4.66 8.51 0.82
N PRO A 379 -4.20 8.33 2.06
CA PRO A 379 -5.05 7.85 3.14
C PRO A 379 -6.10 8.91 3.52
N PRO A 380 -7.23 8.53 4.11
CA PRO A 380 -8.16 9.47 4.70
C PRO A 380 -7.48 10.29 5.80
N GLU A 381 -7.84 11.59 5.87
CA GLU A 381 -7.29 12.52 6.85
C GLU A 381 -8.39 13.03 7.77
N THR A 382 -8.04 13.32 9.03
CA THR A 382 -8.93 13.94 10.00
C THR A 382 -8.31 15.21 10.55
N ASN A 383 -9.04 16.32 10.46
CA ASN A 383 -8.65 17.61 11.01
C ASN A 383 -9.63 18.04 12.10
N ILE A 384 -9.10 18.57 13.19
CA ILE A 384 -9.90 19.15 14.27
C ILE A 384 -9.62 20.66 14.28
N LYS A 385 -10.67 21.46 14.14
CA LYS A 385 -10.60 22.91 14.09
C LYS A 385 -11.44 23.52 15.19
N PHE A 386 -10.85 24.41 15.96
CA PHE A 386 -11.56 25.25 16.91
C PHE A 386 -11.71 26.64 16.33
N ASP A 387 -12.96 27.14 16.28
CA ASP A 387 -13.27 28.52 15.95
C ASP A 387 -13.84 29.19 17.21
N VAL A 388 -13.06 30.07 17.79
CA VAL A 388 -13.35 30.70 19.08
C VAL A 388 -13.34 32.21 18.89
N PRO A 389 -14.45 32.82 18.46
CA PRO A 389 -14.60 34.27 18.49
C PRO A 389 -14.43 34.77 19.93
N LEU A 390 -13.50 35.70 20.15
CA LEU A 390 -13.19 36.22 21.48
C LEU A 390 -14.28 37.17 21.95
N ASN A 391 -15.46 36.64 22.27
CA ASN A 391 -16.53 37.33 22.97
C ASN A 391 -16.73 36.61 24.32
N ILE A 392 -16.05 37.13 25.33
CA ILE A 392 -15.84 36.45 26.59
C ILE A 392 -16.41 37.18 27.77
N ASN A 393 -16.88 36.43 28.75
CA ASN A 393 -17.16 36.88 30.11
C ASN A 393 -16.26 36.11 31.06
N THR A 394 -15.44 36.79 31.81
CA THR A 394 -14.47 36.12 32.68
C THR A 394 -14.30 36.82 34.03
N LYS A 395 -14.05 35.98 35.02
CA LYS A 395 -13.62 36.43 36.35
C LYS A 395 -12.32 35.76 36.72
N GLU A 396 -11.33 36.58 37.03
CA GLU A 396 -10.01 36.10 37.44
C GLU A 396 -9.34 35.20 36.38
N LEU A 397 -9.45 35.56 35.10
CA LEU A 397 -8.65 34.96 34.04
C LEU A 397 -7.19 35.31 34.27
N THR A 398 -6.39 34.35 34.57
CA THR A 398 -4.98 34.51 34.90
C THR A 398 -4.11 34.19 33.71
N LEU A 399 -3.31 35.15 33.29
CA LEU A 399 -2.28 35.02 32.27
C LEU A 399 -0.92 35.08 32.94
N ILE A 400 -0.03 34.17 32.59
CA ILE A 400 1.31 34.11 33.16
C ILE A 400 2.32 34.26 32.03
N ASP A 401 3.22 35.21 32.18
CA ASP A 401 4.34 35.42 31.26
C ASP A 401 5.66 35.49 32.04
N THR A 402 6.73 35.00 31.43
CA THR A 402 8.06 35.00 32.02
C THR A 402 9.04 35.73 31.11
N SER A 403 9.63 36.78 31.62
CA SER A 403 10.60 37.61 30.89
C SER A 403 11.98 37.55 31.56
N GLU A 404 13.02 37.45 30.77
CA GLU A 404 14.39 37.60 31.27
C GLU A 404 14.69 39.07 31.52
N ILE A 405 15.36 39.37 32.63
CA ILE A 405 15.75 40.73 33.02
C ILE A 405 17.27 40.76 33.20
N ASN A 406 17.90 41.73 32.57
CA ASN A 406 19.31 41.99 32.74
C ASN A 406 19.50 43.42 33.27
N PHE A 407 19.76 43.58 34.55
CA PHE A 407 20.17 44.83 35.10
C PHE A 407 21.69 45.01 34.94
N PRO A 408 22.16 46.22 34.54
CA PRO A 408 23.59 46.46 34.43
C PRO A 408 24.26 46.31 35.81
N SER A 409 25.18 45.36 35.91
CA SER A 409 25.95 45.10 37.15
C SER A 409 27.06 46.13 37.40
N ASN A 410 26.89 47.38 37.02
CA ASN A 410 27.94 48.41 37.15
C ASN A 410 27.82 49.10 38.50
N ASN A 411 28.83 48.96 39.34
CA ASN A 411 28.91 49.52 40.73
C ASN A 411 28.76 51.05 40.83
N ASN A 412 28.70 51.76 39.71
CA ASN A 412 28.62 53.25 39.67
C ASN A 412 27.16 53.74 39.55
N PHE A 413 26.18 52.85 39.45
CA PHE A 413 24.77 53.23 39.34
C PHE A 413 23.97 52.61 40.47
N ASP A 414 23.11 53.41 41.08
CA ASP A 414 22.13 52.96 42.06
C ASP A 414 20.74 53.25 41.51
N ILE A 415 19.95 52.20 41.35
CA ILE A 415 18.57 52.35 40.91
C ILE A 415 17.70 52.58 42.13
N SER A 416 17.21 53.83 42.25
CA SER A 416 16.42 54.20 43.42
C SER A 416 14.95 53.82 43.32
N SER A 417 14.36 53.90 42.15
CA SER A 417 12.97 53.54 41.94
C SER A 417 12.78 53.01 40.53
N LEU A 418 11.89 52.01 40.38
CA LEU A 418 11.42 51.48 39.12
C LEU A 418 9.93 51.82 38.98
N TYR A 419 9.54 52.26 37.79
CA TYR A 419 8.16 52.54 37.47
C TYR A 419 7.70 51.63 36.34
N LEU A 420 6.65 50.86 36.60
CA LEU A 420 5.94 50.09 35.58
C LEU A 420 4.77 50.94 35.09
N ASN A 421 4.89 51.45 33.87
CA ASN A 421 3.82 52.17 33.19
C ASN A 421 3.01 51.21 32.35
N ILE A 422 1.74 51.04 32.70
CA ILE A 422 0.80 50.15 32.02
C ILE A 422 -0.21 50.99 31.30
N ASN A 423 -0.31 50.80 29.98
CA ASN A 423 -1.33 51.42 29.16
C ASN A 423 -2.30 50.35 28.70
N ASN A 424 -3.43 50.23 29.40
CA ASN A 424 -4.39 49.14 29.18
C ASN A 424 -5.44 49.55 28.13
N GLY A 425 -5.33 48.95 26.96
CA GLY A 425 -6.28 49.09 25.86
C GLY A 425 -7.25 47.88 25.73
N PHE A 426 -7.43 47.10 26.79
CA PHE A 426 -8.48 46.08 26.85
C PHE A 426 -9.61 46.51 27.77
N PRO A 427 -10.87 46.10 27.51
CA PRO A 427 -12.01 46.37 28.35
C PRO A 427 -12.07 45.51 29.61
N PHE A 428 -10.91 45.15 30.16
CA PHE A 428 -10.76 44.34 31.37
C PHE A 428 -10.12 45.14 32.47
N SER A 429 -10.65 45.03 33.68
CA SER A 429 -9.85 45.37 34.86
C SER A 429 -8.80 44.29 35.10
N ALA A 430 -7.65 44.68 35.60
CA ALA A 430 -6.58 43.73 35.86
C ALA A 430 -5.95 43.95 37.23
N ASN A 431 -5.58 42.85 37.89
CA ASN A 431 -4.66 42.84 39.00
C ASN A 431 -3.31 42.29 38.53
N ILE A 432 -2.22 42.84 39.02
CA ILE A 432 -0.89 42.40 38.64
C ILE A 432 -0.12 41.91 39.86
N LYS A 433 0.59 40.78 39.66
CA LYS A 433 1.55 40.26 40.61
C LYS A 433 2.85 39.98 39.87
N LEU A 434 3.95 40.47 40.39
CA LEU A 434 5.29 40.23 39.86
C LEU A 434 6.04 39.31 40.80
N ILE A 435 6.71 38.30 40.27
CA ILE A 435 7.53 37.35 41.03
C ILE A 435 8.93 37.44 40.43
N SER A 436 9.89 37.89 41.23
CA SER A 436 11.29 37.99 40.82
C SER A 436 12.02 36.69 41.15
N LEU A 437 12.81 36.19 40.21
CA LEU A 437 13.59 34.96 40.35
C LEU A 437 15.07 35.24 40.10
N ASP A 438 15.94 34.53 40.83
CA ASP A 438 17.37 34.51 40.54
C ASP A 438 17.72 33.65 39.32
N SER A 439 19.00 33.48 39.01
CA SER A 439 19.50 32.64 37.90
C SER A 439 19.23 31.15 38.09
N GLU A 440 18.98 30.72 39.32
CA GLU A 440 18.67 29.32 39.66
C GLU A 440 17.16 29.07 39.74
N ASN A 441 16.32 30.05 39.39
CA ASN A 441 14.85 30.08 39.50
C ASN A 441 14.29 30.03 40.92
N ASN A 442 15.07 30.42 41.95
CA ASN A 442 14.55 30.64 43.28
C ASN A 442 13.80 31.97 43.36
N VAL A 443 12.70 32.01 44.10
CA VAL A 443 11.90 33.22 44.30
C VAL A 443 12.69 34.18 45.22
N LEU A 444 13.00 35.36 44.70
CA LEU A 444 13.64 36.45 45.47
C LEU A 444 12.59 37.28 46.21
N ASP A 445 11.54 37.71 45.48
CA ASP A 445 10.43 38.49 46.07
C ASP A 445 9.14 38.31 45.27
N THR A 446 8.02 38.65 45.88
CA THR A 446 6.69 38.69 45.29
C THR A 446 6.06 40.06 45.56
N ILE A 447 5.88 40.84 44.50
CA ILE A 447 5.31 42.17 44.53
C ILE A 447 3.85 42.09 44.08
N LYS A 448 2.90 42.41 44.92
CA LYS A 448 1.49 42.53 44.57
C LYS A 448 1.14 44.02 44.53
N TYR A 449 0.51 44.44 43.44
CA TYR A 449 -0.08 45.76 43.36
C TYR A 449 -1.52 45.68 43.87
N GLU A 450 -1.81 46.46 44.94
CA GLU A 450 -3.10 46.37 45.64
C GLU A 450 -4.24 47.06 44.90
N ASN A 451 -3.94 48.00 43.99
CA ASN A 451 -4.95 48.71 43.22
C ASN A 451 -5.22 47.99 41.88
N THR A 452 -6.44 48.11 41.41
CA THR A 452 -6.84 47.54 40.13
C THR A 452 -6.34 48.40 38.97
N ILE A 453 -5.74 47.80 37.96
CA ILE A 453 -5.44 48.44 36.69
C ILE A 453 -6.78 48.70 35.98
N LEU A 454 -7.02 49.95 35.65
CA LEU A 454 -8.29 50.39 35.07
C LEU A 454 -8.47 49.81 33.66
N PRO A 455 -9.69 49.40 33.29
CA PRO A 455 -10.03 48.96 31.95
C PRO A 455 -9.96 50.12 30.96
N GLY A 456 -9.58 49.88 29.74
CA GLY A 456 -9.73 50.82 28.66
C GLY A 456 -11.21 51.20 28.47
N LEU A 457 -11.47 52.45 28.11
CA LEU A 457 -12.81 52.95 27.93
C LEU A 457 -13.28 52.74 26.51
N LEU A 458 -14.36 51.94 26.32
CA LEU A 458 -15.00 51.73 25.03
C LEU A 458 -15.51 53.07 24.48
N SER A 459 -15.15 53.38 23.26
CA SER A 459 -15.67 54.52 22.52
C SER A 459 -16.96 54.12 21.82
N ASN A 460 -17.96 54.97 21.81
CA ASN A 460 -19.21 54.75 21.10
C ASN A 460 -19.05 54.72 19.56
N GLN A 461 -17.84 54.91 19.03
CA GLN A 461 -17.53 54.87 17.59
C GLN A 461 -16.53 53.81 17.26
N ASN A 462 -16.88 52.91 16.33
CA ASN A 462 -16.01 51.94 15.69
C ASN A 462 -15.32 50.90 16.60
N ASN A 463 -15.92 50.55 17.75
CA ASN A 463 -15.34 49.56 18.69
C ASN A 463 -13.94 49.94 19.17
N ASN A 464 -13.53 51.18 19.00
CA ASN A 464 -12.26 51.70 19.50
C ASN A 464 -12.26 51.77 21.02
N ILE A 465 -11.11 51.59 21.60
CA ILE A 465 -10.91 51.70 23.04
C ILE A 465 -9.93 52.85 23.33
N ASN A 466 -10.23 53.65 24.32
CA ASN A 466 -9.30 54.66 24.86
C ASN A 466 -8.49 54.00 25.98
N PRO A 467 -7.21 53.74 25.77
CA PRO A 467 -6.40 53.10 26.78
C PRO A 467 -6.33 53.92 28.06
N GLN A 468 -6.34 53.24 29.21
CA GLN A 468 -6.16 53.86 30.52
C GLN A 468 -4.74 53.59 31.03
N GLN A 469 -4.08 54.64 31.52
CA GLN A 469 -2.74 54.55 32.06
C GLN A 469 -2.76 54.27 33.57
N THR A 470 -1.95 53.31 33.99
CA THR A 470 -1.67 53.04 35.40
C THR A 470 -0.13 53.05 35.60
N ILE A 471 0.33 53.74 36.63
CA ILE A 471 1.75 53.78 36.99
C ILE A 471 1.92 53.09 38.33
N ILE A 472 2.79 52.11 38.37
CA ILE A 472 3.12 51.32 39.56
C ILE A 472 4.58 51.62 39.91
N GLU A 473 4.82 52.14 41.11
CA GLU A 473 6.17 52.25 41.63
C GLU A 473 6.57 50.92 42.28
N ILE A 474 7.75 50.45 41.90
CA ILE A 474 8.30 49.19 42.35
C ILE A 474 9.60 49.50 43.09
N ASP A 475 9.76 49.00 44.29
CA ASP A 475 10.99 49.05 45.05
C ASP A 475 12.10 48.31 44.27
N ALA A 476 13.12 49.04 43.84
CA ALA A 476 14.20 48.51 43.04
C ALA A 476 14.94 47.36 43.73
N SER A 477 15.04 47.39 45.05
CA SER A 477 15.71 46.35 45.83
C SER A 477 15.12 44.97 45.66
N LYS A 478 13.83 44.89 45.30
CA LYS A 478 13.07 43.64 45.14
C LYS A 478 13.32 42.93 43.81
N ILE A 479 13.85 43.60 42.79
CA ILE A 479 14.08 43.03 41.46
C ILE A 479 15.50 43.26 40.94
N GLN A 480 16.33 44.02 41.62
CA GLN A 480 17.68 44.36 41.17
C GLN A 480 18.62 43.15 41.03
N GLN A 481 18.36 42.07 41.78
CA GLN A 481 19.11 40.81 41.72
C GLN A 481 18.40 39.73 40.85
N ALA A 482 17.26 40.06 40.27
CA ALA A 482 16.51 39.12 39.48
C ALA A 482 17.11 38.91 38.09
N SER A 483 17.17 37.70 37.65
CA SER A 483 17.47 37.31 36.28
C SER A 483 16.18 37.05 35.46
N LYS A 484 15.08 36.76 36.15
CA LYS A 484 13.77 36.52 35.51
C LYS A 484 12.66 37.21 36.30
N LEU A 485 11.63 37.65 35.59
CA LEU A 485 10.41 38.20 36.16
C LEU A 485 9.22 37.42 35.61
N ILE A 486 8.47 36.77 36.51
CA ILE A 486 7.19 36.21 36.19
C ILE A 486 6.13 37.28 36.43
N THR A 487 5.41 37.64 35.40
CA THR A 487 4.27 38.56 35.46
C THR A 487 2.98 37.77 35.43
N VAL A 488 2.17 37.91 36.46
CA VAL A 488 0.84 37.25 36.58
C VAL A 488 -0.20 38.34 36.49
N PHE A 489 -1.01 38.29 35.40
CA PHE A 489 -2.18 39.14 35.23
C PHE A 489 -3.43 38.39 35.58
N THR A 490 -4.27 38.98 36.39
CA THR A 490 -5.60 38.43 36.70
C THR A 490 -6.64 39.41 36.17
N LEU A 491 -7.37 39.03 35.13
CA LEU A 491 -8.27 39.85 34.33
C LEU A 491 -9.72 39.54 34.68
N SER A 492 -10.58 40.56 34.70
CA SER A 492 -12.02 40.40 34.83
C SER A 492 -12.76 41.35 33.89
N THR A 493 -13.83 40.88 33.25
CA THR A 493 -14.67 41.69 32.33
C THR A 493 -15.42 42.79 33.07
N ILE A 494 -15.53 43.96 32.45
CA ILE A 494 -16.33 45.07 32.94
C ILE A 494 -17.23 45.55 31.80
N PRO A 495 -18.59 45.58 32.00
CA PRO A 495 -19.31 45.19 33.22
C PRO A 495 -19.24 43.71 33.55
N ALA A 496 -19.26 43.36 34.81
CA ALA A 496 -19.31 41.97 35.25
C ALA A 496 -20.57 41.27 34.72
N ASN A 497 -20.44 39.96 34.42
CA ASN A 497 -21.50 39.09 33.92
C ASN A 497 -22.02 39.46 32.51
N GLN A 498 -21.20 40.17 31.72
CA GLN A 498 -21.51 40.45 30.32
C GLN A 498 -20.37 39.94 29.42
N HIS A 499 -20.74 39.36 28.28
CA HIS A 499 -19.76 39.04 27.26
C HIS A 499 -19.24 40.31 26.60
N ILE A 500 -17.93 40.39 26.43
CA ILE A 500 -17.25 41.50 25.83
C ILE A 500 -16.43 41.02 24.66
N LYS A 501 -16.64 41.64 23.52
CA LYS A 501 -15.92 41.32 22.30
C LYS A 501 -14.50 41.89 22.33
N ILE A 502 -13.54 41.03 22.08
CA ILE A 502 -12.14 41.38 21.98
C ILE A 502 -11.76 41.47 20.50
N TYR A 503 -11.08 42.54 20.14
CA TYR A 503 -10.61 42.76 18.78
C TYR A 503 -9.07 42.63 18.74
N ASP A 504 -8.53 42.26 17.61
CA ASP A 504 -7.11 42.01 17.37
C ASP A 504 -6.22 43.28 17.52
N PHE A 505 -6.82 44.45 17.38
CA PHE A 505 -6.14 45.74 17.59
C PHE A 505 -6.11 46.21 19.04
N TYR A 506 -6.79 45.50 19.98
CA TYR A 506 -6.66 45.81 21.41
C TYR A 506 -5.27 45.40 21.90
N SER A 507 -4.67 46.25 22.72
CA SER A 507 -3.34 45.97 23.23
C SER A 507 -3.16 46.50 24.65
N ILE A 508 -2.30 45.85 25.41
CA ILE A 508 -1.75 46.35 26.64
C ILE A 508 -0.28 46.62 26.43
N LYS A 509 0.21 47.80 26.81
CA LYS A 509 1.60 48.20 26.67
C LYS A 509 2.24 48.35 28.03
N PHE A 510 3.40 47.79 28.19
CA PHE A 510 4.21 47.88 29.39
C PHE A 510 5.49 48.64 29.07
N LEU A 511 5.83 49.62 29.90
CA LEU A 511 7.09 50.33 29.83
C LEU A 511 7.67 50.37 31.22
N ILE A 512 8.86 49.84 31.40
CA ILE A 512 9.63 49.95 32.63
C ILE A 512 10.57 51.15 32.48
N SER A 513 10.51 52.06 33.43
CA SER A 513 11.43 53.17 33.54
C SER A 513 12.08 53.15 34.92
N ALA A 514 13.33 53.62 35.02
CA ALA A 514 14.11 53.63 36.24
C ALA A 514 14.63 55.04 36.54
N ILE A 515 14.66 55.40 37.82
CA ILE A 515 15.44 56.53 38.30
C ILE A 515 16.81 55.99 38.75
N ILE A 516 17.86 56.46 38.09
CA ILE A 516 19.24 56.03 38.35
C ILE A 516 20.00 57.16 38.97
N ASN A 517 20.58 56.93 40.13
CA ASN A 517 21.50 57.81 40.76
C ASN A 517 22.94 57.41 40.43
N GLN A 518 23.70 58.31 39.85
CA GLN A 518 25.11 58.06 39.56
C GLN A 518 25.95 58.53 40.78
N LYS A 519 26.78 57.61 41.32
CA LYS A 519 27.78 57.96 42.29
C LYS A 519 28.95 58.64 41.53
N LEU A 520 29.08 59.92 41.67
CA LEU A 520 30.28 60.65 41.26
C LEU A 520 31.36 60.29 42.25
N ASN A 521 32.37 59.55 41.84
CA ASN A 521 33.58 59.38 42.65
C ASN A 521 34.34 60.71 42.61
N ASP A 522 34.46 61.38 43.76
CA ASP A 522 35.35 62.50 43.98
C ASP A 522 36.81 62.06 43.86
#